data_2b11ccd936a22227df1e5dc3bc3f0eec
#
_entry.id   2b11ccd936a22227df1e5dc3bc3f0eec
#
_cell.length_a   1.000
_cell.length_b   1.000
_cell.length_c   1.000
_cell.angle_alpha   90.00
_cell.angle_beta   90.00
_cell.angle_gamma   90.00
#
_symmetry.space_group_name_H-M   'P 1'
#
loop_
_entity.id
_entity.type
_entity.pdbx_description
1 polymer ?
#
loop_
_entity_poly.entity_id
_entity_poly.type
_entity_poly.pdbx_seq_one_letter_code
_entity_poly.pdbx_strand_id
1 'polypeptide(L)'
;MRRVTARQLIEMVESVDLRGRGGAAFPFARKLRAVVDNAAARKCKPMIVINGTEGEPGSAKDKMLLLRSPFLVLGGALLAARALNAKMIIIGVTNSAVAASVAEAARAEPDLKKIVRVVEVPDRFVSGEGGALVNAVNGKLALPPGKKRRAAETGVDGLPTLLSNAETFAQLAVLAMLGQEGYASDGTPDEPGTVLLTVGGSAGRPAVVEVPTGIPLGTVLDICEATAYDGVLIGGYHGMWLPAELADDVPVSRAGLDAAGGTLGAGVVMPLGGTCPLGEVARVVRYLAKESSGQCGPCKLGLPGLARSMSALADGSGGMDTLDAARRTAAVVRGRGACSHPDGVSRFVLSALDVFSDDLTTHLFRGSCGRKTRGILTLGPEESEVRLKVDWARCDGHGLCAKIAPEMVQLDSQGYPAFLDMPVPFWLEREAQQAVEMCPAMALSLGSGVGWEPDTTRSSLAISASQPTGLLLSSSAREQRQLPGAIRQLPGATRQLPGETRQPPGETRQLPGPGR
;
A
#
# COMPACT_ATOMS: atom_id res chain seq x y z
N MET A 1 -9.93 -19.26 -28.58
CA MET A 1 -8.61 -19.44 -27.91
C MET A 1 -8.40 -20.92 -27.59
N ARG A 2 -7.23 -21.52 -27.93
CA ARG A 2 -6.86 -22.87 -27.46
C ARG A 2 -6.87 -22.89 -25.93
N ARG A 3 -7.38 -23.97 -25.35
CA ARG A 3 -7.45 -24.16 -23.90
C ARG A 3 -6.04 -24.34 -23.34
N VAL A 4 -5.51 -23.33 -22.64
CA VAL A 4 -4.21 -23.40 -21.96
C VAL A 4 -4.34 -24.31 -20.75
N THR A 5 -3.45 -25.29 -20.62
CA THR A 5 -3.38 -26.18 -19.44
C THR A 5 -2.59 -25.51 -18.31
N ALA A 6 -2.73 -26.01 -17.08
CA ALA A 6 -1.96 -25.51 -15.93
C ALA A 6 -0.43 -25.59 -16.17
N ARG A 7 0.02 -26.68 -16.81
CA ARG A 7 1.43 -26.86 -17.16
C ARG A 7 1.91 -25.78 -18.15
N GLN A 8 1.16 -25.56 -19.24
CA GLN A 8 1.49 -24.54 -20.24
C GLN A 8 1.47 -23.12 -19.64
N LEU A 9 0.52 -22.83 -18.73
CA LEU A 9 0.49 -21.56 -18.03
C LEU A 9 1.73 -21.37 -17.16
N ILE A 10 2.16 -22.39 -16.43
CA ILE A 10 3.37 -22.36 -15.60
C ILE A 10 4.61 -22.14 -16.49
N GLU A 11 4.76 -22.90 -17.56
CA GLU A 11 5.85 -22.76 -18.51
C GLU A 11 5.92 -21.36 -19.12
N MET A 12 4.76 -20.79 -19.48
CA MET A 12 4.66 -19.43 -20.02
C MET A 12 5.11 -18.36 -19.02
N VAL A 13 4.70 -18.43 -17.77
CA VAL A 13 5.11 -17.41 -16.77
C VAL A 13 6.55 -17.62 -16.30
N GLU A 14 7.09 -18.83 -16.39
CA GLU A 14 8.50 -19.12 -16.11
C GLU A 14 9.44 -18.59 -17.17
N SER A 15 9.03 -18.66 -18.44
CA SER A 15 9.88 -18.21 -19.55
C SER A 15 10.28 -16.74 -19.48
N VAL A 16 9.54 -15.92 -18.71
CA VAL A 16 9.81 -14.49 -18.48
C VAL A 16 10.02 -14.16 -17.01
N ASP A 17 10.20 -15.15 -16.13
CA ASP A 17 10.26 -15.00 -14.67
C ASP A 17 9.21 -14.04 -14.11
N LEU A 18 7.95 -14.17 -14.56
CA LEU A 18 6.88 -13.28 -14.12
C LEU A 18 6.76 -13.28 -12.60
N ARG A 19 6.91 -12.12 -11.99
CA ARG A 19 6.84 -11.92 -10.54
C ARG A 19 5.61 -11.16 -10.11
N GLY A 20 5.22 -11.36 -8.83
CA GLY A 20 4.14 -10.61 -8.20
C GLY A 20 4.45 -9.11 -8.10
N ARG A 21 3.46 -8.27 -8.44
CA ARG A 21 3.54 -6.80 -8.45
C ARG A 21 2.96 -6.15 -7.17
N GLY A 22 2.71 -6.94 -6.13
CA GLY A 22 2.15 -6.46 -4.84
C GLY A 22 3.18 -6.31 -3.72
N GLY A 23 4.43 -5.97 -4.03
CA GLY A 23 5.48 -5.64 -3.07
C GLY A 23 6.49 -6.75 -2.78
N ALA A 24 6.06 -8.00 -2.65
CA ALA A 24 6.94 -9.10 -2.27
C ALA A 24 7.71 -9.73 -3.44
N ALA A 25 7.46 -9.34 -4.68
CA ALA A 25 8.08 -9.86 -5.92
C ALA A 25 8.18 -11.40 -5.99
N PHE A 26 7.23 -12.13 -5.37
CA PHE A 26 7.28 -13.58 -5.29
C PHE A 26 7.08 -14.21 -6.68
N PRO A 27 7.88 -15.22 -7.08
CA PRO A 27 7.75 -15.87 -8.39
C PRO A 27 6.34 -16.43 -8.61
N PHE A 28 5.66 -15.96 -9.67
CA PHE A 28 4.26 -16.31 -9.90
C PHE A 28 4.08 -17.78 -10.26
N ALA A 29 5.04 -18.34 -10.99
CA ALA A 29 5.09 -19.78 -11.31
C ALA A 29 5.10 -20.66 -10.04
N ARG A 30 5.85 -20.28 -9.00
CA ARG A 30 5.86 -21.00 -7.72
C ARG A 30 4.50 -20.97 -7.03
N LYS A 31 3.78 -19.84 -7.12
CA LYS A 31 2.40 -19.78 -6.60
C LYS A 31 1.46 -20.71 -7.36
N LEU A 32 1.55 -20.70 -8.69
CA LEU A 32 0.73 -21.56 -9.55
C LEU A 32 0.96 -23.03 -9.21
N ARG A 33 2.24 -23.48 -9.15
CA ARG A 33 2.57 -24.85 -8.77
C ARG A 33 1.99 -25.22 -7.41
N ALA A 34 2.24 -24.41 -6.39
CA ALA A 34 1.73 -24.69 -5.06
C ALA A 34 0.20 -24.84 -5.01
N VAL A 35 -0.54 -24.03 -5.78
CA VAL A 35 -2.00 -24.14 -5.86
C VAL A 35 -2.42 -25.40 -6.61
N VAL A 36 -1.77 -25.73 -7.72
CA VAL A 36 -2.04 -26.95 -8.50
C VAL A 36 -1.81 -28.20 -7.64
N ASP A 37 -0.66 -28.28 -6.97
CA ASP A 37 -0.28 -29.43 -6.15
C ASP A 37 -1.25 -29.63 -4.97
N ASN A 38 -1.58 -28.54 -4.27
CA ASN A 38 -2.53 -28.60 -3.14
C ASN A 38 -3.96 -28.94 -3.61
N ALA A 39 -4.40 -28.40 -4.75
CA ALA A 39 -5.71 -28.73 -5.31
C ALA A 39 -5.80 -30.21 -5.73
N ALA A 40 -4.74 -30.73 -6.36
CA ALA A 40 -4.65 -32.13 -6.74
C ALA A 40 -4.63 -33.06 -5.54
N ALA A 41 -3.79 -32.79 -4.53
CA ALA A 41 -3.69 -33.57 -3.29
C ALA A 41 -5.02 -33.64 -2.53
N ARG A 42 -5.78 -32.54 -2.54
CA ARG A 42 -7.08 -32.43 -1.85
C ARG A 42 -8.28 -32.77 -2.74
N LYS A 43 -8.05 -33.15 -4.00
CA LYS A 43 -9.10 -33.45 -5.00
C LYS A 43 -10.19 -32.36 -5.05
N CYS A 44 -9.80 -31.08 -5.04
CA CYS A 44 -10.72 -29.95 -5.03
C CYS A 44 -10.37 -28.93 -6.11
N LYS A 45 -11.33 -28.04 -6.44
CA LYS A 45 -11.09 -26.91 -7.33
C LYS A 45 -10.54 -25.74 -6.52
N PRO A 46 -9.46 -25.08 -6.99
CA PRO A 46 -8.91 -23.92 -6.29
C PRO A 46 -9.78 -22.68 -6.49
N MET A 47 -9.47 -21.64 -5.72
CA MET A 47 -10.03 -20.29 -5.85
C MET A 47 -8.98 -19.35 -6.46
N ILE A 48 -9.44 -18.29 -7.12
CA ILE A 48 -8.59 -17.17 -7.56
C ILE A 48 -8.99 -15.94 -6.76
N VAL A 49 -8.01 -15.24 -6.20
CA VAL A 49 -8.22 -13.95 -5.54
C VAL A 49 -7.31 -12.90 -6.16
N ILE A 50 -7.93 -11.86 -6.70
CA ILE A 50 -7.27 -10.66 -7.18
C ILE A 50 -7.22 -9.67 -6.01
N ASN A 51 -6.03 -9.29 -5.60
CA ASN A 51 -5.83 -8.23 -4.63
C ASN A 51 -5.77 -6.88 -5.34
N GLY A 52 -6.85 -6.13 -5.30
CA GLY A 52 -7.00 -4.75 -5.77
C GLY A 52 -7.26 -3.77 -4.63
N THR A 53 -6.93 -4.14 -3.39
CA THR A 53 -7.26 -3.35 -2.19
C THR A 53 -6.39 -2.11 -2.00
N GLU A 54 -5.20 -2.05 -2.59
CA GLU A 54 -4.29 -0.90 -2.61
C GLU A 54 -4.29 -0.05 -1.32
N GLY A 55 -3.96 -0.72 -0.18
CA GLY A 55 -3.93 -0.07 1.13
C GLY A 55 -2.76 0.89 1.36
N GLU A 56 -1.83 1.03 0.41
CA GLU A 56 -0.73 1.99 0.42
C GLU A 56 -1.24 3.37 -0.03
N PRO A 57 -1.28 4.40 0.84
CA PRO A 57 -1.88 5.70 0.50
C PRO A 57 -1.21 6.41 -0.68
N GLY A 58 0.09 6.16 -0.85
CA GLY A 58 0.86 6.72 -1.95
C GLY A 58 0.68 5.99 -3.28
N SER A 59 -0.03 4.87 -3.31
CA SER A 59 -0.26 4.09 -4.52
C SER A 59 -1.62 4.40 -5.16
N ALA A 60 -1.64 4.47 -6.48
CA ALA A 60 -2.85 4.60 -7.29
C ALA A 60 -2.84 3.67 -8.52
N LYS A 61 -1.82 2.80 -8.63
CA LYS A 61 -1.60 1.98 -9.83
C LYS A 61 -2.69 0.92 -10.02
N ASP A 62 -3.09 0.22 -8.96
CA ASP A 62 -4.10 -0.83 -9.03
C ASP A 62 -5.50 -0.21 -9.21
N LYS A 63 -5.78 0.90 -8.54
CA LYS A 63 -7.00 1.68 -8.72
C LYS A 63 -7.13 2.20 -10.15
N MET A 64 -6.08 2.80 -10.69
CA MET A 64 -6.05 3.27 -12.06
C MET A 64 -6.25 2.13 -13.06
N LEU A 65 -5.57 1.01 -12.85
CA LEU A 65 -5.67 -0.18 -13.70
C LEU A 65 -7.09 -0.75 -13.71
N LEU A 66 -7.72 -0.88 -12.54
CA LEU A 66 -9.08 -1.42 -12.40
C LEU A 66 -10.17 -0.46 -12.89
N LEU A 67 -9.91 0.85 -12.89
CA LEU A 67 -10.83 1.85 -13.45
C LEU A 67 -10.70 2.01 -14.97
N ARG A 68 -9.49 1.87 -15.53
CA ARG A 68 -9.22 2.14 -16.94
C ARG A 68 -9.14 0.89 -17.80
N SER A 69 -8.68 -0.22 -17.23
CA SER A 69 -8.42 -1.46 -17.96
C SER A 69 -8.86 -2.70 -17.17
N PRO A 70 -10.09 -2.74 -16.60
CA PRO A 70 -10.55 -3.87 -15.79
C PRO A 70 -10.53 -5.19 -16.56
N PHE A 71 -10.80 -5.16 -17.88
CA PHE A 71 -10.77 -6.34 -18.75
C PHE A 71 -9.38 -6.98 -18.84
N LEU A 72 -8.32 -6.19 -18.74
CA LEU A 72 -6.95 -6.72 -18.76
C LEU A 72 -6.69 -7.57 -17.50
N VAL A 73 -7.05 -7.06 -16.33
CA VAL A 73 -6.93 -7.77 -15.05
C VAL A 73 -7.81 -9.01 -15.02
N LEU A 74 -9.08 -8.87 -15.39
CA LEU A 74 -10.05 -9.97 -15.41
C LEU A 74 -9.70 -11.02 -16.46
N GLY A 75 -9.13 -10.62 -17.60
CA GLY A 75 -8.67 -11.52 -18.66
C GLY A 75 -7.54 -12.44 -18.19
N GLY A 76 -6.53 -11.88 -17.51
CA GLY A 76 -5.46 -12.67 -16.92
C GLY A 76 -5.95 -13.61 -15.81
N ALA A 77 -6.87 -13.13 -14.97
CA ALA A 77 -7.49 -13.97 -13.95
C ALA A 77 -8.36 -15.09 -14.57
N LEU A 78 -9.10 -14.81 -15.65
CA LEU A 78 -9.87 -15.81 -16.38
C LEU A 78 -8.98 -16.86 -17.03
N LEU A 79 -7.87 -16.44 -17.62
CA LEU A 79 -6.85 -17.37 -18.16
C LEU A 79 -6.36 -18.32 -17.08
N ALA A 80 -5.96 -17.79 -15.92
CA ALA A 80 -5.54 -18.60 -14.79
C ALA A 80 -6.68 -19.50 -14.27
N ALA A 81 -7.91 -18.97 -14.15
CA ALA A 81 -9.06 -19.74 -13.68
C ALA A 81 -9.38 -20.93 -14.61
N ARG A 82 -9.32 -20.73 -15.92
CA ARG A 82 -9.53 -21.79 -16.90
C ARG A 82 -8.40 -22.84 -16.86
N ALA A 83 -7.15 -22.41 -16.79
CA ALA A 83 -5.99 -23.30 -16.74
C ALA A 83 -6.00 -24.18 -15.48
N LEU A 84 -6.38 -23.61 -14.32
CA LEU A 84 -6.42 -24.31 -13.04
C LEU A 84 -7.77 -25.00 -12.74
N ASN A 85 -8.76 -24.86 -13.63
CA ASN A 85 -10.13 -25.30 -13.38
C ASN A 85 -10.69 -24.75 -12.05
N ALA A 86 -10.46 -23.47 -11.78
CA ALA A 86 -10.83 -22.80 -10.56
C ALA A 86 -12.38 -22.72 -10.39
N LYS A 87 -12.83 -22.68 -9.13
CA LYS A 87 -14.26 -22.60 -8.79
C LYS A 87 -14.81 -21.20 -9.03
N MET A 88 -14.01 -20.15 -8.69
CA MET A 88 -14.46 -18.75 -8.70
C MET A 88 -13.25 -17.82 -8.77
N ILE A 89 -13.47 -16.62 -9.28
CA ILE A 89 -12.57 -15.46 -9.22
C ILE A 89 -13.19 -14.46 -8.24
N ILE A 90 -12.44 -14.06 -7.23
CA ILE A 90 -12.85 -13.03 -6.27
C ILE A 90 -11.89 -11.86 -6.42
N ILE A 91 -12.41 -10.65 -6.46
CA ILE A 91 -11.60 -9.44 -6.42
C ILE A 91 -11.94 -8.63 -5.19
N GLY A 92 -10.92 -8.34 -4.37
CA GLY A 92 -11.06 -7.44 -3.24
C GLY A 92 -10.64 -6.03 -3.61
N VAL A 93 -11.45 -5.05 -3.25
CA VAL A 93 -11.21 -3.63 -3.49
C VAL A 93 -11.62 -2.81 -2.26
N THR A 94 -11.09 -1.60 -2.11
CA THR A 94 -11.42 -0.70 -0.99
C THR A 94 -12.30 0.48 -1.43
N ASN A 95 -12.55 0.63 -2.72
CA ASN A 95 -13.24 1.80 -3.28
C ASN A 95 -14.47 1.38 -4.10
N SER A 96 -15.62 1.97 -3.81
CA SER A 96 -16.90 1.63 -4.45
C SER A 96 -16.93 1.93 -5.95
N ALA A 97 -16.24 2.99 -6.42
CA ALA A 97 -16.15 3.29 -7.84
C ALA A 97 -15.34 2.21 -8.60
N VAL A 98 -14.27 1.70 -7.97
CA VAL A 98 -13.50 0.56 -8.49
C VAL A 98 -14.36 -0.70 -8.50
N ALA A 99 -15.12 -0.95 -7.42
CA ALA A 99 -16.04 -2.09 -7.33
C ALA A 99 -17.09 -2.05 -8.46
N ALA A 100 -17.67 -0.88 -8.71
CA ALA A 100 -18.66 -0.67 -9.78
C ALA A 100 -18.05 -0.93 -11.17
N SER A 101 -16.87 -0.37 -11.46
CA SER A 101 -16.14 -0.56 -12.72
C SER A 101 -15.87 -2.05 -13.01
N VAL A 102 -15.32 -2.75 -12.01
CA VAL A 102 -15.02 -4.19 -12.15
C VAL A 102 -16.28 -5.03 -12.30
N ALA A 103 -17.33 -4.71 -11.53
CA ALA A 103 -18.61 -5.42 -11.61
C ALA A 103 -19.30 -5.21 -12.98
N GLU A 104 -19.19 -4.01 -13.56
CA GLU A 104 -19.67 -3.72 -14.90
C GLU A 104 -18.91 -4.52 -15.95
N ALA A 105 -17.58 -4.49 -15.91
CA ALA A 105 -16.75 -5.27 -16.81
C ALA A 105 -17.02 -6.77 -16.71
N ALA A 106 -17.19 -7.30 -15.50
CA ALA A 106 -17.51 -8.71 -15.29
C ALA A 106 -18.89 -9.08 -15.84
N ARG A 107 -19.88 -8.17 -15.78
CA ARG A 107 -21.23 -8.40 -16.33
C ARG A 107 -21.28 -8.36 -17.85
N ALA A 108 -20.40 -7.56 -18.46
CA ALA A 108 -20.31 -7.42 -19.91
C ALA A 108 -19.81 -8.69 -20.60
N GLU A 109 -19.04 -9.54 -19.89
CA GLU A 109 -18.45 -10.75 -20.45
C GLU A 109 -19.16 -12.02 -19.92
N PRO A 110 -19.80 -12.82 -20.78
CA PRO A 110 -20.56 -14.01 -20.37
C PRO A 110 -19.74 -15.03 -19.53
N ASP A 111 -18.45 -15.17 -19.84
CA ASP A 111 -17.54 -16.09 -19.14
C ASP A 111 -17.17 -15.60 -17.73
N LEU A 112 -17.16 -14.29 -17.51
CA LEU A 112 -16.84 -13.67 -16.23
C LEU A 112 -18.08 -13.54 -15.33
N LYS A 113 -19.23 -13.22 -15.91
CA LYS A 113 -20.47 -12.94 -15.17
C LYS A 113 -20.85 -14.02 -14.15
N LYS A 114 -20.54 -15.29 -14.44
CA LYS A 114 -20.92 -16.43 -13.61
C LYS A 114 -19.88 -16.78 -12.53
N ILE A 115 -18.63 -16.35 -12.71
CA ILE A 115 -17.52 -16.79 -11.89
C ILE A 115 -16.80 -15.68 -11.13
N VAL A 116 -17.10 -14.39 -11.43
CA VAL A 116 -16.49 -13.24 -10.74
C VAL A 116 -17.39 -12.75 -9.61
N ARG A 117 -16.79 -12.54 -8.45
CA ARG A 117 -17.39 -11.87 -7.30
C ARG A 117 -16.51 -10.71 -6.85
N VAL A 118 -17.07 -9.52 -6.75
CA VAL A 118 -16.42 -8.34 -6.19
C VAL A 118 -16.72 -8.27 -4.69
N VAL A 119 -15.72 -7.97 -3.88
CA VAL A 119 -15.84 -7.83 -2.43
C VAL A 119 -15.20 -6.50 -2.03
N GLU A 120 -15.99 -5.62 -1.46
CA GLU A 120 -15.47 -4.39 -0.84
C GLU A 120 -14.96 -4.72 0.56
N VAL A 121 -13.78 -4.21 0.88
CA VAL A 121 -13.12 -4.37 2.18
C VAL A 121 -12.79 -2.99 2.74
N PRO A 122 -12.62 -2.84 4.06
CA PRO A 122 -12.25 -1.57 4.66
C PRO A 122 -10.97 -0.98 4.04
N ASP A 123 -10.98 0.33 3.79
CA ASP A 123 -9.82 1.06 3.24
C ASP A 123 -8.81 1.32 4.36
N ARG A 124 -7.96 0.33 4.63
CA ARG A 124 -6.93 0.32 5.66
C ARG A 124 -5.61 -0.14 5.09
N PHE A 125 -4.52 0.36 5.63
CA PHE A 125 -3.17 -0.05 5.22
C PHE A 125 -3.00 -1.57 5.28
N VAL A 126 -3.40 -2.19 6.39
CA VAL A 126 -3.26 -3.65 6.58
C VAL A 126 -4.24 -4.48 5.76
N SER A 127 -5.31 -3.90 5.23
CA SER A 127 -6.26 -4.62 4.36
C SER A 127 -5.61 -5.09 3.05
N GLY A 128 -4.53 -4.44 2.62
CA GLY A 128 -3.71 -4.84 1.48
C GLY A 128 -2.88 -6.10 1.71
N GLU A 129 -2.74 -6.58 2.96
CA GLU A 129 -2.05 -7.84 3.25
C GLU A 129 -2.90 -9.03 2.79
N GLY A 130 -2.26 -9.99 2.10
CA GLY A 130 -2.99 -11.09 1.48
C GLY A 130 -3.82 -11.95 2.43
N GLY A 131 -3.35 -12.17 3.66
CA GLY A 131 -4.09 -12.90 4.68
C GLY A 131 -5.27 -12.12 5.24
N ALA A 132 -5.14 -10.80 5.35
CA ALA A 132 -6.23 -9.90 5.75
C ALA A 132 -7.34 -9.91 4.70
N LEU A 133 -6.99 -9.86 3.42
CA LEU A 133 -7.95 -9.97 2.33
C LEU A 133 -8.68 -11.33 2.34
N VAL A 134 -7.95 -12.43 2.51
CA VAL A 134 -8.57 -13.76 2.63
C VAL A 134 -9.53 -13.84 3.82
N ASN A 135 -9.17 -13.24 4.96
CA ASN A 135 -10.05 -13.16 6.12
C ASN A 135 -11.33 -12.37 5.80
N ALA A 136 -11.20 -11.19 5.17
CA ALA A 136 -12.36 -10.37 4.78
C ALA A 136 -13.29 -11.12 3.82
N VAL A 137 -12.74 -11.78 2.81
CA VAL A 137 -13.52 -12.60 1.86
C VAL A 137 -14.26 -13.74 2.55
N ASN A 138 -13.68 -14.29 3.63
CA ASN A 138 -14.30 -15.33 4.47
C ASN A 138 -15.25 -14.76 5.54
N GLY A 139 -15.62 -13.48 5.48
CA GLY A 139 -16.54 -12.83 6.43
C GLY A 139 -15.95 -12.54 7.81
N LYS A 140 -14.62 -12.53 7.92
CA LYS A 140 -13.89 -12.17 9.13
C LYS A 140 -13.37 -10.73 9.04
N LEU A 141 -12.86 -10.20 10.16
CA LEU A 141 -12.16 -8.91 10.13
C LEU A 141 -11.00 -8.94 9.13
N ALA A 142 -10.82 -7.83 8.39
CA ALA A 142 -9.75 -7.65 7.41
C ALA A 142 -8.39 -7.44 8.09
N LEU A 143 -7.97 -8.41 8.89
CA LEU A 143 -6.73 -8.40 9.65
C LEU A 143 -5.83 -9.57 9.25
N PRO A 144 -4.50 -9.39 9.22
CA PRO A 144 -3.56 -10.46 8.99
C PRO A 144 -3.79 -11.62 9.97
N PRO A 145 -3.77 -12.88 9.53
CA PRO A 145 -3.88 -14.01 10.45
C PRO A 145 -2.65 -14.09 11.34
N GLY A 146 -2.83 -14.34 12.65
CA GLY A 146 -1.72 -14.47 13.60
C GLY A 146 -0.79 -15.66 13.33
N LYS A 147 -1.19 -16.61 12.49
CA LYS A 147 -0.38 -17.73 12.00
C LYS A 147 -0.12 -17.57 10.51
N LYS A 148 1.12 -17.72 10.09
CA LYS A 148 1.50 -17.69 8.66
C LYS A 148 0.93 -18.92 7.95
N ARG A 149 -0.30 -18.81 7.44
CA ARG A 149 -0.90 -19.80 6.53
C ARG A 149 -0.78 -19.28 5.11
N ARG A 150 -0.31 -20.13 4.21
CA ARG A 150 -0.22 -19.79 2.80
C ARG A 150 -1.61 -19.93 2.16
N ALA A 151 -2.07 -18.92 1.44
CA ALA A 151 -3.34 -18.97 0.70
C ALA A 151 -3.37 -20.15 -0.30
N ALA A 152 -2.21 -20.48 -0.88
CA ALA A 152 -2.06 -21.64 -1.78
C ALA A 152 -2.38 -22.99 -1.13
N GLU A 153 -2.32 -23.07 0.20
CA GLU A 153 -2.66 -24.29 0.98
C GLU A 153 -4.09 -24.19 1.53
N THR A 154 -4.40 -23.04 2.15
CA THR A 154 -5.68 -22.84 2.86
C THR A 154 -6.06 -21.36 2.76
N GLY A 155 -6.87 -21.00 1.77
CA GLY A 155 -7.31 -19.63 1.50
C GLY A 155 -8.82 -19.46 1.69
N VAL A 156 -9.49 -18.98 0.65
CA VAL A 156 -10.95 -18.73 0.67
C VAL A 156 -11.70 -20.04 0.80
N ASP A 157 -12.72 -20.08 1.66
CA ASP A 157 -13.49 -21.26 2.01
C ASP A 157 -12.61 -22.46 2.44
N GLY A 158 -11.40 -22.19 2.94
CA GLY A 158 -10.43 -23.21 3.27
C GLY A 158 -9.83 -23.93 2.06
N LEU A 159 -10.07 -23.48 0.82
CA LEU A 159 -9.57 -24.08 -0.41
C LEU A 159 -8.21 -23.51 -0.81
N PRO A 160 -7.39 -24.28 -1.57
CA PRO A 160 -6.21 -23.72 -2.22
C PRO A 160 -6.56 -22.50 -3.05
N THR A 161 -5.87 -21.39 -2.83
CA THR A 161 -6.22 -20.10 -3.42
C THR A 161 -5.01 -19.46 -4.10
N LEU A 162 -5.12 -19.18 -5.40
CA LEU A 162 -4.17 -18.36 -6.12
C LEU A 162 -4.48 -16.89 -5.82
N LEU A 163 -3.74 -16.31 -4.89
CA LEU A 163 -3.86 -14.90 -4.52
C LEU A 163 -2.71 -14.11 -5.13
N SER A 164 -3.01 -13.08 -5.91
CA SER A 164 -2.01 -12.14 -6.44
C SER A 164 -2.59 -10.73 -6.63
N ASN A 165 -1.69 -9.77 -6.80
CA ASN A 165 -2.04 -8.37 -7.05
C ASN A 165 -2.68 -8.17 -8.43
N ALA A 166 -3.51 -7.13 -8.59
CA ALA A 166 -4.22 -6.80 -9.84
C ALA A 166 -3.25 -6.65 -11.02
N GLU A 167 -2.15 -5.92 -10.86
CA GLU A 167 -1.14 -5.74 -11.91
C GLU A 167 -0.49 -7.08 -12.33
N THR A 168 -0.33 -8.03 -11.41
CA THR A 168 0.21 -9.36 -11.78
C THR A 168 -0.69 -10.08 -12.77
N PHE A 169 -2.01 -10.01 -12.58
CA PHE A 169 -2.97 -10.59 -13.52
C PHE A 169 -3.02 -9.82 -14.85
N ALA A 170 -2.87 -8.50 -14.81
CA ALA A 170 -2.76 -7.70 -16.02
C ALA A 170 -1.52 -8.10 -16.83
N GLN A 171 -0.37 -8.21 -16.20
CA GLN A 171 0.88 -8.67 -16.83
C GLN A 171 0.76 -10.10 -17.39
N LEU A 172 0.02 -10.97 -16.71
CA LEU A 172 -0.29 -12.30 -17.24
C LEU A 172 -1.11 -12.23 -18.54
N ALA A 173 -2.08 -11.32 -18.63
CA ALA A 173 -2.85 -11.11 -19.84
C ALA A 173 -2.00 -10.54 -20.98
N VAL A 174 -1.13 -9.56 -20.69
CA VAL A 174 -0.18 -8.98 -21.65
C VAL A 174 0.75 -10.07 -22.19
N LEU A 175 1.33 -10.89 -21.32
CA LEU A 175 2.18 -12.01 -21.72
C LEU A 175 1.44 -13.01 -22.62
N ALA A 176 0.18 -13.31 -22.30
CA ALA A 176 -0.63 -14.23 -23.11
C ALA A 176 -1.01 -13.65 -24.48
N MET A 177 -1.13 -12.33 -24.60
CA MET A 177 -1.44 -11.64 -25.86
C MET A 177 -0.21 -11.47 -26.75
N LEU A 178 0.93 -11.07 -26.19
CA LEU A 178 2.15 -10.77 -26.93
C LEU A 178 3.02 -12.00 -27.16
N GLY A 179 2.86 -13.05 -26.36
CA GLY A 179 3.80 -14.17 -26.28
C GLY A 179 5.10 -13.78 -25.56
N GLN A 180 5.99 -14.75 -25.40
CA GLN A 180 7.25 -14.56 -24.68
C GLN A 180 8.15 -13.50 -25.32
N GLU A 181 8.36 -13.59 -26.64
CA GLU A 181 9.22 -12.66 -27.37
C GLU A 181 8.69 -11.22 -27.32
N GLY A 182 7.39 -11.04 -27.60
CA GLY A 182 6.77 -9.72 -27.56
C GLY A 182 6.70 -9.13 -26.15
N TYR A 183 6.58 -9.96 -25.10
CA TYR A 183 6.64 -9.49 -23.72
C TYR A 183 8.06 -9.09 -23.31
N ALA A 184 9.05 -9.80 -23.80
CA ALA A 184 10.47 -9.57 -23.50
C ALA A 184 11.11 -8.50 -24.39
N SER A 185 10.37 -7.89 -25.33
CA SER A 185 10.87 -6.75 -26.11
C SER A 185 11.08 -5.49 -25.28
N ASP A 186 10.37 -5.40 -24.16
CA ASP A 186 10.53 -4.33 -23.18
C ASP A 186 11.23 -4.86 -21.91
N GLY A 187 11.89 -3.97 -21.20
CA GLY A 187 12.58 -4.28 -19.96
C GLY A 187 14.00 -4.81 -20.14
N THR A 188 14.52 -5.46 -19.10
CA THR A 188 15.86 -6.08 -19.15
C THR A 188 15.76 -7.58 -19.40
N PRO A 189 16.84 -8.23 -19.87
CA PRO A 189 16.86 -9.69 -20.05
C PRO A 189 16.51 -10.47 -18.77
N ASP A 190 16.93 -9.95 -17.60
CA ASP A 190 16.69 -10.59 -16.30
C ASP A 190 15.32 -10.24 -15.70
N GLU A 191 14.73 -9.13 -16.15
CA GLU A 191 13.40 -8.65 -15.73
C GLU A 191 12.64 -8.12 -16.95
N PRO A 192 12.10 -9.00 -17.79
CA PRO A 192 11.35 -8.59 -18.97
C PRO A 192 10.03 -7.89 -18.62
N GLY A 193 9.58 -7.05 -19.54
CA GLY A 193 8.30 -6.36 -19.49
C GLY A 193 8.35 -5.01 -18.77
N THR A 194 7.17 -4.52 -18.41
CA THR A 194 6.96 -3.20 -17.81
C THR A 194 6.54 -3.29 -16.35
N VAL A 195 6.56 -2.16 -15.67
CA VAL A 195 6.07 -1.99 -14.31
C VAL A 195 5.28 -0.69 -14.19
N LEU A 196 4.21 -0.72 -13.40
CA LEU A 196 3.45 0.48 -13.04
C LEU A 196 4.06 1.12 -11.80
N LEU A 197 4.34 2.42 -11.89
CA LEU A 197 4.79 3.23 -10.77
C LEU A 197 3.79 4.35 -10.50
N THR A 198 3.53 4.61 -9.22
CA THR A 198 2.87 5.84 -8.78
C THR A 198 3.93 6.81 -8.31
N VAL A 199 4.08 7.92 -9.00
CA VAL A 199 4.98 9.01 -8.62
C VAL A 199 4.15 10.09 -7.94
N GLY A 200 4.55 10.46 -6.73
CA GLY A 200 3.86 11.45 -5.90
C GLY A 200 4.85 12.36 -5.17
N GLY A 201 4.64 12.60 -3.88
CA GLY A 201 5.55 13.41 -3.07
C GLY A 201 5.64 14.86 -3.58
N SER A 202 6.85 15.39 -3.71
CA SER A 202 7.13 16.75 -4.22
C SER A 202 7.26 16.82 -5.74
N ALA A 203 6.85 15.79 -6.50
CA ALA A 203 6.82 15.85 -7.96
C ALA A 203 5.87 16.95 -8.46
N GLY A 204 6.31 17.72 -9.44
CA GLY A 204 5.51 18.80 -10.05
C GLY A 204 4.29 18.27 -10.81
N ARG A 205 4.39 17.03 -11.32
CA ARG A 205 3.32 16.33 -12.03
C ARG A 205 3.12 14.90 -11.50
N PRO A 206 2.41 14.72 -10.37
CA PRO A 206 2.09 13.40 -9.85
C PRO A 206 1.32 12.56 -10.88
N ALA A 207 1.73 11.30 -11.07
CA ALA A 207 1.14 10.43 -12.08
C ALA A 207 1.32 8.94 -11.76
N VAL A 208 0.49 8.10 -12.39
CA VAL A 208 0.80 6.69 -12.59
C VAL A 208 1.44 6.53 -13.96
N VAL A 209 2.65 6.00 -13.99
CA VAL A 209 3.41 5.79 -15.22
C VAL A 209 3.69 4.30 -15.43
N GLU A 210 3.63 3.86 -16.68
CA GLU A 210 4.10 2.54 -17.09
C GLU A 210 5.46 2.70 -17.74
N VAL A 211 6.46 1.97 -17.24
CA VAL A 211 7.84 2.07 -17.71
C VAL A 211 8.45 0.68 -17.91
N PRO A 212 9.38 0.51 -18.85
CA PRO A 212 10.16 -0.73 -18.95
C PRO A 212 11.01 -0.91 -17.70
N THR A 213 11.16 -2.14 -17.23
CA THR A 213 12.10 -2.45 -16.15
C THR A 213 13.53 -2.10 -16.56
N GLY A 214 14.34 -1.62 -15.61
CA GLY A 214 15.70 -1.19 -15.87
C GLY A 214 15.87 0.25 -16.32
N ILE A 215 14.80 1.00 -16.56
CA ILE A 215 14.89 2.45 -16.82
C ILE A 215 15.54 3.15 -15.61
N PRO A 216 16.43 4.14 -15.80
CA PRO A 216 16.95 4.94 -14.70
C PRO A 216 15.83 5.66 -13.94
N LEU A 217 15.90 5.66 -12.60
CA LEU A 217 14.89 6.29 -11.76
C LEU A 217 14.81 7.80 -12.02
N GLY A 218 15.95 8.46 -12.31
CA GLY A 218 15.99 9.87 -12.72
C GLY A 218 15.10 10.16 -13.92
N THR A 219 15.09 9.28 -14.94
CA THR A 219 14.17 9.44 -16.08
C THR A 219 12.70 9.42 -15.66
N VAL A 220 12.33 8.59 -14.68
CA VAL A 220 10.96 8.54 -14.16
C VAL A 220 10.63 9.81 -13.39
N LEU A 221 11.58 10.31 -12.60
CA LEU A 221 11.46 11.57 -11.86
C LEU A 221 11.33 12.76 -12.79
N ASP A 222 12.11 12.83 -13.87
CA ASP A 222 12.04 13.87 -14.90
C ASP A 222 10.69 13.91 -15.62
N ILE A 223 10.15 12.74 -16.01
CA ILE A 223 8.82 12.60 -16.63
C ILE A 223 7.74 13.22 -15.72
N CYS A 224 7.93 13.11 -14.40
CA CYS A 224 7.00 13.61 -13.39
C CYS A 224 7.39 14.99 -12.82
N GLU A 225 8.34 15.68 -13.46
CA GLU A 225 8.77 17.05 -13.10
C GLU A 225 9.26 17.18 -11.65
N ALA A 226 9.96 16.17 -11.15
CA ALA A 226 10.58 16.18 -9.83
C ALA A 226 11.97 16.83 -9.94
N THR A 227 12.07 18.13 -9.69
CA THR A 227 13.29 18.91 -9.94
C THR A 227 14.12 19.22 -8.71
N ALA A 228 13.57 19.12 -7.50
CA ALA A 228 14.27 19.45 -6.26
C ALA A 228 13.76 18.57 -5.12
N TYR A 229 14.62 17.69 -4.63
CA TYR A 229 14.33 16.80 -3.52
C TYR A 229 15.58 16.48 -2.70
N ASP A 230 15.40 16.23 -1.43
CA ASP A 230 16.46 15.88 -0.46
C ASP A 230 16.67 14.36 -0.41
N GLY A 231 15.68 13.59 -0.85
CA GLY A 231 15.70 12.13 -0.93
C GLY A 231 14.45 11.60 -1.63
N VAL A 232 14.47 10.32 -2.01
CA VAL A 232 13.37 9.65 -2.71
C VAL A 232 12.93 8.42 -1.95
N LEU A 233 11.65 8.34 -1.58
CA LEU A 233 11.06 7.13 -1.02
C LEU A 233 10.69 6.18 -2.15
N ILE A 234 11.20 4.94 -2.08
CA ILE A 234 10.91 3.88 -3.03
C ILE A 234 10.17 2.74 -2.35
N GLY A 235 9.11 2.25 -3.00
CA GLY A 235 8.37 1.06 -2.57
C GLY A 235 7.21 1.32 -1.62
N GLY A 236 6.92 2.59 -1.32
CA GLY A 236 5.87 3.02 -0.39
C GLY A 236 6.33 3.04 1.06
N TYR A 237 5.38 3.13 2.00
CA TYR A 237 5.69 3.29 3.42
C TYR A 237 6.27 2.03 4.10
N HIS A 238 6.27 0.92 3.39
CA HIS A 238 7.07 -0.26 3.75
C HIS A 238 8.39 -0.37 2.95
N GLY A 239 8.68 0.63 2.13
CA GLY A 239 9.91 0.74 1.35
C GLY A 239 11.04 1.37 2.15
N MET A 240 11.86 2.14 1.46
CA MET A 240 12.97 2.86 2.06
C MET A 240 13.35 4.12 1.29
N TRP A 241 14.08 4.98 1.95
CA TRP A 241 14.61 6.20 1.40
C TRP A 241 15.93 5.95 0.67
N LEU A 242 16.08 6.59 -0.47
CA LEU A 242 17.34 6.71 -1.21
C LEU A 242 17.82 8.16 -1.12
N PRO A 243 19.12 8.41 -0.92
CA PRO A 243 19.70 9.76 -1.04
C PRO A 243 19.46 10.33 -2.44
N ALA A 244 19.27 11.64 -2.54
CA ALA A 244 19.04 12.31 -3.83
C ALA A 244 20.16 12.03 -4.83
N GLU A 245 21.40 12.03 -4.37
CA GLU A 245 22.60 11.85 -5.18
C GLU A 245 22.69 10.46 -5.85
N LEU A 246 22.01 9.47 -5.28
CA LEU A 246 22.01 8.10 -5.82
C LEU A 246 20.77 7.80 -6.66
N ALA A 247 19.70 8.60 -6.52
CA ALA A 247 18.41 8.25 -7.07
C ALA A 247 18.40 8.23 -8.60
N ASP A 248 19.12 9.14 -9.25
CA ASP A 248 19.05 9.35 -10.70
C ASP A 248 19.53 8.13 -11.49
N ASP A 249 20.61 7.49 -11.06
CA ASP A 249 21.26 6.39 -11.77
C ASP A 249 20.73 5.00 -11.40
N VAL A 250 19.86 4.89 -10.39
CA VAL A 250 19.34 3.59 -9.94
C VAL A 250 18.38 3.00 -10.98
N PRO A 251 18.69 1.80 -11.55
CA PRO A 251 17.74 1.16 -12.45
C PRO A 251 16.46 0.74 -11.72
N VAL A 252 15.30 1.02 -12.31
CA VAL A 252 14.00 0.59 -11.81
C VAL A 252 13.82 -0.91 -12.12
N SER A 253 14.59 -1.72 -11.43
CA SER A 253 14.55 -3.18 -11.46
C SER A 253 14.78 -3.72 -10.06
N ARG A 254 14.47 -4.99 -9.82
CA ARG A 254 14.76 -5.62 -8.51
C ARG A 254 16.24 -5.58 -8.19
N ALA A 255 17.05 -6.01 -9.15
CA ALA A 255 18.50 -6.05 -8.96
C ALA A 255 19.10 -4.64 -8.72
N GLY A 256 18.65 -3.64 -9.49
CA GLY A 256 19.12 -2.27 -9.35
C GLY A 256 18.70 -1.65 -8.00
N LEU A 257 17.44 -1.82 -7.62
CA LEU A 257 16.94 -1.31 -6.34
C LEU A 257 17.54 -2.07 -5.15
N ASP A 258 17.67 -3.40 -5.22
CA ASP A 258 18.31 -4.20 -4.16
C ASP A 258 19.78 -3.79 -3.96
N ALA A 259 20.51 -3.51 -5.05
CA ALA A 259 21.90 -3.01 -4.99
C ALA A 259 21.99 -1.62 -4.34
N ALA A 260 21.00 -0.77 -4.56
CA ALA A 260 20.87 0.53 -3.89
C ALA A 260 20.31 0.44 -2.46
N GLY A 261 20.08 -0.80 -1.97
CA GLY A 261 19.47 -1.07 -0.68
C GLY A 261 17.95 -0.89 -0.66
N GLY A 262 17.30 -0.63 -1.80
CA GLY A 262 15.87 -0.39 -1.94
C GLY A 262 15.05 -1.62 -2.31
N THR A 263 13.80 -1.41 -2.61
CA THR A 263 12.90 -2.44 -3.18
C THR A 263 11.79 -1.74 -3.95
N LEU A 264 11.36 -2.34 -5.04
CA LEU A 264 10.24 -1.83 -5.84
C LEU A 264 8.93 -1.72 -5.01
N GLY A 265 8.74 -2.64 -4.06
CA GLY A 265 7.62 -2.61 -3.12
C GLY A 265 6.27 -2.51 -3.82
N ALA A 266 5.47 -1.53 -3.39
CA ALA A 266 4.15 -1.24 -3.97
C ALA A 266 4.21 -0.43 -5.29
N GLY A 267 5.38 -0.20 -5.86
CA GLY A 267 5.54 0.62 -7.07
C GLY A 267 5.31 2.11 -6.80
N VAL A 268 5.67 2.59 -5.62
CA VAL A 268 5.54 4.00 -5.22
C VAL A 268 6.90 4.67 -5.26
N VAL A 269 6.95 5.85 -5.83
CA VAL A 269 8.12 6.74 -5.93
C VAL A 269 7.71 8.10 -5.39
N MET A 270 8.32 8.54 -4.29
CA MET A 270 8.01 9.84 -3.68
C MET A 270 9.30 10.64 -3.44
N PRO A 271 9.68 11.54 -4.37
CA PRO A 271 10.68 12.56 -4.06
C PRO A 271 10.16 13.45 -2.93
N LEU A 272 11.04 13.83 -2.02
CA LEU A 272 10.72 14.68 -0.89
C LEU A 272 11.64 15.90 -0.86
N GLY A 273 11.07 17.08 -1.06
CA GLY A 273 11.79 18.35 -1.01
C GLY A 273 10.91 19.50 -0.55
N GLY A 274 11.52 20.60 -0.14
CA GLY A 274 10.81 21.83 0.25
C GLY A 274 9.98 21.74 1.54
N THR A 275 10.17 20.69 2.36
CA THR A 275 9.47 20.43 3.63
C THR A 275 10.46 19.96 4.70
N CYS A 276 10.04 19.90 5.97
CA CYS A 276 10.83 19.24 7.01
C CYS A 276 10.74 17.72 6.84
N PRO A 277 11.83 17.01 6.49
CA PRO A 277 11.75 15.57 6.23
C PRO A 277 11.44 14.78 7.50
N LEU A 278 11.99 15.16 8.66
CA LEU A 278 11.66 14.50 9.92
C LEU A 278 10.20 14.67 10.31
N GLY A 279 9.61 15.83 10.03
CA GLY A 279 8.19 16.10 10.25
C GLY A 279 7.30 15.22 9.37
N GLU A 280 7.64 15.06 8.09
CA GLU A 280 6.92 14.16 7.17
C GLU A 280 7.05 12.70 7.59
N VAL A 281 8.27 12.26 7.94
CA VAL A 281 8.51 10.90 8.45
C VAL A 281 7.72 10.63 9.73
N ALA A 282 7.72 11.56 10.68
CA ALA A 282 6.97 11.41 11.93
C ALA A 282 5.46 11.30 11.70
N ARG A 283 4.89 12.05 10.71
CA ARG A 283 3.49 11.94 10.31
C ARG A 283 3.17 10.54 9.79
N VAL A 284 4.01 10.03 8.89
CA VAL A 284 3.83 8.68 8.33
C VAL A 284 3.95 7.61 9.40
N VAL A 285 4.92 7.71 10.32
CA VAL A 285 5.10 6.70 11.38
C VAL A 285 3.91 6.68 12.35
N ARG A 286 3.34 7.85 12.67
CA ARG A 286 2.08 7.91 13.46
C ARG A 286 0.92 7.24 12.72
N TYR A 287 0.77 7.53 11.44
CA TYR A 287 -0.23 6.88 10.60
C TYR A 287 -0.05 5.35 10.60
N LEU A 288 1.14 4.85 10.33
CA LEU A 288 1.42 3.41 10.31
C LEU A 288 1.22 2.73 11.67
N ALA A 289 1.48 3.43 12.77
CA ALA A 289 1.19 2.91 14.10
C ALA A 289 -0.33 2.75 14.33
N LYS A 290 -1.14 3.72 13.88
CA LYS A 290 -2.62 3.66 13.92
C LYS A 290 -3.17 2.57 12.99
N GLU A 291 -2.61 2.42 11.80
CA GLU A 291 -3.03 1.45 10.79
C GLU A 291 -2.51 0.01 11.06
N SER A 292 -1.87 -0.21 12.18
CA SER A 292 -1.41 -1.55 12.57
C SER A 292 -2.59 -2.45 12.94
N SER A 293 -2.39 -3.78 12.86
CA SER A 293 -3.43 -4.74 13.22
C SER A 293 -3.67 -4.91 14.73
N GLY A 294 -2.84 -4.31 15.59
CA GLY A 294 -2.97 -4.40 17.04
C GLY A 294 -2.78 -5.79 17.67
N GLN A 295 -2.40 -6.82 16.91
CA GLN A 295 -2.43 -8.21 17.35
C GLN A 295 -1.17 -8.69 18.08
N CYS A 296 -0.05 -7.99 17.94
CA CYS A 296 1.22 -8.44 18.49
C CYS A 296 1.95 -7.31 19.23
N GLY A 297 2.94 -7.66 20.04
CA GLY A 297 3.74 -6.70 20.82
C GLY A 297 4.32 -5.54 19.99
N PRO A 298 4.93 -5.80 18.81
CA PRO A 298 5.34 -4.74 17.91
C PRO A 298 4.23 -3.72 17.61
N CYS A 299 3.02 -4.16 17.28
CA CYS A 299 1.89 -3.27 16.98
C CYS A 299 1.38 -2.51 18.20
N LYS A 300 1.25 -3.19 19.35
CA LYS A 300 0.67 -2.61 20.57
C LYS A 300 1.62 -1.64 21.30
N LEU A 301 2.90 -1.95 21.32
CA LEU A 301 3.90 -1.22 22.12
C LEU A 301 4.98 -0.59 21.25
N GLY A 302 5.50 -1.35 20.29
CA GLY A 302 6.66 -0.96 19.50
C GLY A 302 6.38 0.22 18.57
N LEU A 303 5.40 0.10 17.68
CA LEU A 303 5.07 1.16 16.71
C LEU A 303 4.59 2.45 17.38
N PRO A 304 3.70 2.42 18.40
CA PRO A 304 3.35 3.63 19.14
C PRO A 304 4.55 4.27 19.85
N GLY A 305 5.46 3.46 20.42
CA GLY A 305 6.70 3.95 21.00
C GLY A 305 7.60 4.63 19.97
N LEU A 306 7.76 4.00 18.81
CA LEU A 306 8.53 4.55 17.69
C LEU A 306 7.92 5.86 17.17
N ALA A 307 6.60 5.93 17.06
CA ALA A 307 5.89 7.14 16.64
C ALA A 307 6.11 8.31 17.61
N ARG A 308 6.09 8.05 18.92
CA ARG A 308 6.41 9.08 19.93
C ARG A 308 7.85 9.58 19.80
N SER A 309 8.82 8.66 19.66
CA SER A 309 10.22 9.05 19.50
C SER A 309 10.45 9.87 18.23
N MET A 310 9.86 9.45 17.09
CA MET A 310 9.98 10.20 15.83
C MET A 310 9.30 11.58 15.91
N SER A 311 8.17 11.70 16.60
CA SER A 311 7.52 12.99 16.82
C SER A 311 8.38 13.92 17.66
N ALA A 312 8.95 13.42 18.75
CA ALA A 312 9.83 14.22 19.63
C ALA A 312 11.14 14.67 18.92
N LEU A 313 11.70 13.84 18.03
CA LEU A 313 12.82 14.25 17.18
C LEU A 313 12.41 15.32 16.16
N ALA A 314 11.22 15.22 15.58
CA ALA A 314 10.73 16.15 14.58
C ALA A 314 10.35 17.52 15.17
N ASP A 315 9.81 17.58 16.38
CA ASP A 315 9.42 18.82 17.06
C ASP A 315 10.56 19.44 17.92
N GLY A 316 11.72 18.78 17.98
CA GLY A 316 12.90 19.24 18.70
C GLY A 316 12.84 19.08 20.23
N SER A 317 11.82 18.37 20.75
CA SER A 317 11.74 18.04 22.18
C SER A 317 12.57 16.80 22.55
N GLY A 318 13.03 16.02 21.56
CA GLY A 318 13.85 14.82 21.74
C GLY A 318 15.34 15.09 21.58
N GLY A 319 16.16 14.44 22.41
CA GLY A 319 17.63 14.44 22.34
C GLY A 319 18.22 13.13 21.85
N MET A 320 19.53 12.93 22.10
CA MET A 320 20.27 11.72 21.72
C MET A 320 19.65 10.44 22.29
N ASP A 321 19.17 10.47 23.55
CA ASP A 321 18.49 9.33 24.16
C ASP A 321 17.20 8.94 23.40
N THR A 322 16.49 9.94 22.85
CA THR A 322 15.30 9.73 22.03
C THR A 322 15.66 9.09 20.69
N LEU A 323 16.74 9.52 20.05
CA LEU A 323 17.29 8.93 18.84
C LEU A 323 17.68 7.46 19.06
N ASP A 324 18.40 7.20 20.14
CA ASP A 324 18.79 5.84 20.53
C ASP A 324 17.56 4.97 20.82
N ALA A 325 16.54 5.53 21.48
CA ALA A 325 15.28 4.82 21.72
C ALA A 325 14.56 4.50 20.40
N ALA A 326 14.51 5.44 19.42
CA ALA A 326 13.94 5.20 18.10
C ALA A 326 14.68 4.07 17.36
N ARG A 327 16.01 4.12 17.29
CA ARG A 327 16.83 3.08 16.66
C ARG A 327 16.67 1.71 17.32
N ARG A 328 16.73 1.65 18.66
CA ARG A 328 16.51 0.39 19.42
C ARG A 328 15.11 -0.17 19.16
N THR A 329 14.09 0.68 19.22
CA THR A 329 12.70 0.23 19.02
C THR A 329 12.50 -0.30 17.60
N ALA A 330 12.99 0.42 16.57
CA ALA A 330 12.96 -0.03 15.19
C ALA A 330 13.66 -1.38 15.00
N ALA A 331 14.82 -1.58 15.63
CA ALA A 331 15.52 -2.87 15.58
C ALA A 331 14.77 -4.00 16.30
N VAL A 332 14.17 -3.71 17.47
CA VAL A 332 13.47 -4.73 18.28
C VAL A 332 12.17 -5.20 17.64
N VAL A 333 11.39 -4.35 16.95
CA VAL A 333 10.13 -4.76 16.31
C VAL A 333 10.35 -5.64 15.11
N ARG A 334 11.54 -5.57 14.49
CA ARG A 334 11.88 -6.30 13.27
C ARG A 334 11.90 -7.81 13.50
N GLY A 335 11.24 -8.58 12.61
CA GLY A 335 11.14 -10.03 12.67
C GLY A 335 10.23 -10.58 13.78
N ARG A 336 9.60 -9.72 14.59
CA ARG A 336 8.74 -10.12 15.71
C ARG A 336 7.24 -9.93 15.47
N GLY A 337 6.87 -9.37 14.32
CA GLY A 337 5.47 -9.16 13.94
C GLY A 337 4.76 -10.46 13.55
N ALA A 338 3.44 -10.50 13.73
CA ALA A 338 2.59 -11.53 13.15
C ALA A 338 2.48 -11.39 11.62
N CYS A 339 2.73 -10.19 11.09
CA CYS A 339 2.84 -9.86 9.67
C CYS A 339 4.09 -8.99 9.43
N SER A 340 4.33 -8.57 8.18
CA SER A 340 5.51 -7.78 7.81
C SER A 340 5.35 -6.27 8.08
N HIS A 341 4.22 -5.82 8.64
CA HIS A 341 3.98 -4.40 8.88
C HIS A 341 5.05 -3.74 9.78
N PRO A 342 5.41 -4.31 10.97
CA PRO A 342 6.47 -3.73 11.78
C PRO A 342 7.84 -3.70 11.10
N ASP A 343 8.14 -4.70 10.26
CA ASP A 343 9.40 -4.77 9.52
C ASP A 343 9.49 -3.66 8.47
N GLY A 344 8.36 -3.37 7.78
CA GLY A 344 8.26 -2.27 6.84
C GLY A 344 8.46 -0.92 7.52
N VAL A 345 7.76 -0.66 8.63
CA VAL A 345 7.91 0.58 9.40
C VAL A 345 9.34 0.76 9.91
N SER A 346 9.95 -0.32 10.42
CA SER A 346 11.36 -0.29 10.84
C SER A 346 12.29 0.15 9.72
N ARG A 347 12.13 -0.42 8.52
CA ARG A 347 12.95 -0.08 7.36
C ARG A 347 12.76 1.37 6.94
N PHE A 348 11.52 1.83 6.85
CA PHE A 348 11.18 3.21 6.53
C PHE A 348 11.84 4.21 7.48
N VAL A 349 11.77 3.96 8.80
CA VAL A 349 12.35 4.86 9.80
C VAL A 349 13.88 4.84 9.75
N LEU A 350 14.51 3.65 9.74
CA LEU A 350 15.97 3.56 9.79
C LEU A 350 16.59 4.21 8.55
N SER A 351 16.06 3.95 7.36
CA SER A 351 16.56 4.61 6.14
C SER A 351 16.33 6.13 6.15
N ALA A 352 15.24 6.62 6.74
CA ALA A 352 15.01 8.05 6.89
C ALA A 352 16.03 8.72 7.83
N LEU A 353 16.36 8.07 8.94
CA LEU A 353 17.37 8.57 9.89
C LEU A 353 18.78 8.61 9.28
N ASP A 354 19.05 7.75 8.31
CA ASP A 354 20.33 7.71 7.61
C ASP A 354 20.35 8.76 6.47
N VAL A 355 19.34 8.81 5.62
CA VAL A 355 19.28 9.74 4.47
C VAL A 355 19.16 11.19 4.92
N PHE A 356 18.36 11.48 5.95
CA PHE A 356 18.17 12.84 6.48
C PHE A 356 19.01 13.12 7.73
N SER A 357 20.23 12.58 7.79
CA SER A 357 21.12 12.72 8.95
C SER A 357 21.50 14.16 9.28
N ASP A 358 21.64 15.02 8.27
CA ASP A 358 21.98 16.46 8.44
C ASP A 358 20.80 17.23 9.06
N ASP A 359 19.58 16.95 8.58
CA ASP A 359 18.37 17.50 9.19
C ASP A 359 18.17 17.00 10.62
N LEU A 360 18.39 15.70 10.84
CA LEU A 360 18.35 15.11 12.18
C LEU A 360 19.34 15.79 13.13
N THR A 361 20.57 15.99 12.68
CA THR A 361 21.60 16.70 13.45
C THR A 361 21.14 18.13 13.76
N THR A 362 20.56 18.80 12.79
CA THR A 362 20.04 20.16 12.99
C THR A 362 18.90 20.20 14.01
N HIS A 363 17.97 19.24 13.96
CA HIS A 363 16.89 19.13 14.97
C HIS A 363 17.45 18.83 16.37
N LEU A 364 18.42 17.93 16.50
CA LEU A 364 19.04 17.59 17.80
C LEU A 364 19.77 18.76 18.44
N PHE A 365 20.46 19.60 17.67
CA PHE A 365 21.26 20.71 18.21
C PHE A 365 20.55 22.05 18.23
N ARG A 366 19.58 22.30 17.34
CA ARG A 366 18.89 23.58 17.21
C ARG A 366 17.39 23.50 17.46
N GLY A 367 16.87 22.28 17.70
CA GLY A 367 15.45 22.03 17.90
C GLY A 367 14.59 22.04 16.61
N SER A 368 15.13 22.50 15.47
CA SER A 368 14.40 22.57 14.20
C SER A 368 15.34 22.78 13.03
N CYS A 369 15.03 22.19 11.86
CA CYS A 369 15.72 22.50 10.61
C CYS A 369 15.24 23.83 9.96
N GLY A 370 14.31 24.55 10.59
CA GLY A 370 13.73 25.79 10.05
C GLY A 370 12.68 25.59 8.94
N ARG A 371 12.51 24.40 8.43
CA ARG A 371 11.47 24.07 7.42
C ARG A 371 10.19 23.61 8.10
N LYS A 372 9.03 24.04 7.55
CA LYS A 372 7.72 23.59 8.03
C LYS A 372 7.38 22.23 7.43
N THR A 373 6.71 21.36 8.19
CA THR A 373 6.08 20.14 7.68
C THR A 373 4.84 20.52 6.86
N ARG A 374 4.80 20.13 5.58
CA ARG A 374 3.77 20.56 4.62
C ARG A 374 2.73 19.49 4.32
N GLY A 375 2.93 18.25 4.77
CA GLY A 375 2.01 17.15 4.47
C GLY A 375 2.17 16.62 3.03
N ILE A 376 3.38 16.65 2.51
CA ILE A 376 3.69 16.20 1.14
C ILE A 376 3.48 14.70 0.98
N LEU A 377 3.85 13.92 1.99
CA LEU A 377 3.60 12.49 1.99
C LEU A 377 2.11 12.24 2.25
N THR A 378 1.42 11.70 1.26
CA THR A 378 -0.02 11.42 1.30
C THR A 378 -0.33 10.38 2.36
N LEU A 379 -1.24 10.67 3.28
CA LEU A 379 -1.80 9.72 4.22
C LEU A 379 -3.16 9.21 3.70
N GLY A 380 -3.59 8.06 4.18
CA GLY A 380 -4.95 7.59 3.95
C GLY A 380 -5.99 8.57 4.51
N PRO A 381 -7.26 8.42 4.15
CA PRO A 381 -8.31 9.24 4.73
C PRO A 381 -8.20 9.17 6.25
N GLU A 382 -8.08 10.32 6.90
CA GLU A 382 -8.23 10.39 8.35
C GLU A 382 -9.68 10.02 8.63
N GLU A 383 -9.90 8.77 9.03
CA GLU A 383 -11.17 8.45 9.68
C GLU A 383 -11.26 9.32 10.92
N SER A 384 -12.43 9.93 11.10
CA SER A 384 -12.72 10.68 12.31
C SER A 384 -12.30 9.81 13.51
N GLU A 385 -11.36 10.30 14.31
CA GLU A 385 -10.87 9.59 15.48
C GLU A 385 -12.05 9.31 16.41
N VAL A 386 -12.62 8.11 16.28
CA VAL A 386 -13.65 7.65 17.20
C VAL A 386 -12.98 7.45 18.55
N ARG A 387 -13.46 8.14 19.58
CA ARG A 387 -12.98 8.00 20.95
C ARG A 387 -14.09 7.48 21.82
N LEU A 388 -13.77 6.54 22.68
CA LEU A 388 -14.67 6.10 23.73
C LEU A 388 -14.65 7.17 24.83
N LYS A 389 -15.80 7.76 25.10
CA LYS A 389 -15.99 8.83 26.09
C LYS A 389 -16.81 8.33 27.26
N VAL A 390 -16.52 8.81 28.45
CA VAL A 390 -17.31 8.55 29.66
C VAL A 390 -17.97 9.83 30.16
N ASP A 391 -19.25 9.73 30.43
CA ASP A 391 -20.00 10.73 31.21
C ASP A 391 -19.82 10.42 32.71
N TRP A 392 -18.91 11.11 33.35
CA TRP A 392 -18.58 10.91 34.75
C TRP A 392 -19.75 11.20 35.71
N ALA A 393 -20.71 11.99 35.26
CA ALA A 393 -21.91 12.25 36.08
C ALA A 393 -22.87 11.06 36.14
N ARG A 394 -22.74 10.13 35.17
CA ARG A 394 -23.58 8.93 35.06
C ARG A 394 -22.84 7.64 35.40
N CYS A 395 -21.52 7.67 35.45
CA CYS A 395 -20.75 6.45 35.66
C CYS A 395 -20.82 6.01 37.13
N ASP A 396 -21.42 4.84 37.37
CA ASP A 396 -21.54 4.21 38.70
C ASP A 396 -20.47 3.16 38.99
N GLY A 397 -19.43 3.09 38.16
CA GLY A 397 -18.31 2.18 38.39
C GLY A 397 -18.63 0.68 38.20
N HIS A 398 -19.59 0.30 37.36
CA HIS A 398 -20.00 -1.12 37.14
C HIS A 398 -18.88 -2.01 36.56
N GLY A 399 -17.86 -1.43 35.95
CA GLY A 399 -16.67 -2.14 35.45
C GLY A 399 -16.89 -3.06 34.23
N LEU A 400 -18.10 -3.12 33.65
CA LEU A 400 -18.39 -3.96 32.47
C LEU A 400 -17.57 -3.55 31.24
N CYS A 401 -17.31 -2.25 31.05
CA CYS A 401 -16.49 -1.74 29.96
C CYS A 401 -15.08 -2.35 29.95
N ALA A 402 -14.45 -2.51 31.11
CA ALA A 402 -13.14 -3.14 31.22
C ALA A 402 -13.17 -4.66 30.93
N LYS A 403 -14.31 -5.33 31.13
CA LYS A 403 -14.47 -6.75 30.75
C LYS A 403 -14.70 -6.93 29.26
N ILE A 404 -15.40 -5.99 28.62
CA ILE A 404 -15.74 -6.03 27.19
C ILE A 404 -14.58 -5.55 26.34
N ALA A 405 -13.94 -4.43 26.72
CA ALA A 405 -12.82 -3.81 26.00
C ALA A 405 -11.58 -3.68 26.91
N PRO A 406 -10.99 -4.77 27.41
CA PRO A 406 -9.88 -4.73 28.37
C PRO A 406 -8.60 -4.12 27.79
N GLU A 407 -8.48 -4.05 26.48
CA GLU A 407 -7.35 -3.42 25.80
C GLU A 407 -7.45 -1.88 25.80
N MET A 408 -8.65 -1.33 25.99
CA MET A 408 -8.90 0.12 26.00
C MET A 408 -9.18 0.66 27.38
N VAL A 409 -9.83 -0.13 28.21
CA VAL A 409 -10.35 0.31 29.52
C VAL A 409 -9.69 -0.51 30.61
N GLN A 410 -9.04 0.16 31.54
CA GLN A 410 -8.60 -0.41 32.81
C GLN A 410 -9.44 0.20 33.93
N LEU A 411 -9.58 -0.51 35.03
CA LEU A 411 -10.24 0.07 36.21
C LEU A 411 -9.17 0.64 37.14
N ASP A 412 -9.45 1.79 37.69
CA ASP A 412 -8.64 2.36 38.77
C ASP A 412 -8.86 1.61 40.09
N SER A 413 -8.17 2.02 41.13
CA SER A 413 -8.27 1.41 42.47
C SER A 413 -9.66 1.52 43.12
N GLN A 414 -10.53 2.37 42.57
CA GLN A 414 -11.89 2.59 43.05
C GLN A 414 -12.94 1.89 42.16
N GLY A 415 -12.50 1.20 41.09
CA GLY A 415 -13.37 0.47 40.17
C GLY A 415 -13.93 1.31 39.02
N TYR A 416 -13.51 2.57 38.87
CA TYR A 416 -13.91 3.42 37.75
C TYR A 416 -13.03 3.22 36.52
N PRO A 417 -13.58 3.42 35.29
CA PRO A 417 -12.83 3.21 34.07
C PRO A 417 -11.73 4.25 33.88
N ALA A 418 -10.49 3.78 33.69
CA ALA A 418 -9.38 4.58 33.19
C ALA A 418 -9.16 4.24 31.73
N PHE A 419 -9.19 5.23 30.84
CA PHE A 419 -8.95 5.02 29.42
C PHE A 419 -7.50 5.29 29.09
N LEU A 420 -6.98 4.50 28.19
CA LEU A 420 -5.78 4.88 27.47
C LEU A 420 -6.17 6.09 26.59
N ASP A 421 -5.49 7.21 26.71
CA ASP A 421 -5.75 8.42 25.90
C ASP A 421 -5.31 8.19 24.45
N MET A 422 -6.11 7.41 23.73
CA MET A 422 -5.89 7.06 22.33
C MET A 422 -7.24 6.86 21.63
N PRO A 423 -7.31 7.14 20.32
CA PRO A 423 -8.49 6.82 19.53
C PRO A 423 -8.83 5.33 19.62
N VAL A 424 -10.09 4.99 19.47
CA VAL A 424 -10.52 3.59 19.35
C VAL A 424 -9.88 2.99 18.10
N PRO A 425 -9.00 2.01 18.24
CA PRO A 425 -8.46 1.31 17.08
C PRO A 425 -9.59 0.56 16.36
N PHE A 426 -9.58 0.53 15.03
CA PHE A 426 -10.64 -0.10 14.24
C PHE A 426 -10.91 -1.58 14.59
N TRP A 427 -9.88 -2.30 15.06
CA TRP A 427 -10.05 -3.69 15.51
C TRP A 427 -10.73 -3.81 16.88
N LEU A 428 -10.92 -2.72 17.60
CA LEU A 428 -11.63 -2.63 18.87
C LEU A 428 -12.95 -1.85 18.76
N GLU A 429 -13.34 -1.38 17.58
CA GLU A 429 -14.59 -0.63 17.39
C GLU A 429 -15.81 -1.43 17.81
N ARG A 430 -15.80 -2.74 17.51
CA ARG A 430 -16.89 -3.63 17.92
C ARG A 430 -16.96 -3.78 19.43
N GLU A 431 -15.85 -3.99 20.10
CA GLU A 431 -15.76 -4.09 21.56
C GLU A 431 -16.10 -2.74 22.21
N ALA A 432 -15.67 -1.63 21.63
CA ALA A 432 -16.01 -0.30 22.09
C ALA A 432 -17.52 -0.03 21.93
N GLN A 433 -18.11 -0.35 20.80
CA GLN A 433 -19.55 -0.25 20.57
C GLN A 433 -20.34 -1.14 21.55
N GLN A 434 -19.89 -2.38 21.74
CA GLN A 434 -20.49 -3.32 22.71
C GLN A 434 -20.39 -2.79 24.15
N ALA A 435 -19.27 -2.13 24.52
CA ALA A 435 -19.13 -1.50 25.83
C ALA A 435 -20.12 -0.35 26.04
N VAL A 436 -20.38 0.44 24.99
CA VAL A 436 -21.41 1.49 25.00
C VAL A 436 -22.81 0.90 25.19
N GLU A 437 -23.17 -0.10 24.37
CA GLU A 437 -24.49 -0.73 24.38
C GLU A 437 -24.79 -1.46 25.70
N MET A 438 -23.78 -2.06 26.31
CA MET A 438 -23.93 -2.84 27.54
C MET A 438 -23.67 -2.04 28.81
N CYS A 439 -23.41 -0.74 28.72
CA CYS A 439 -23.24 0.11 29.90
C CYS A 439 -24.58 0.34 30.63
N PRO A 440 -24.80 -0.20 31.86
CA PRO A 440 -26.09 -0.09 32.55
C PRO A 440 -26.44 1.35 32.89
N ALA A 441 -25.43 2.17 33.17
CA ALA A 441 -25.58 3.57 33.49
C ALA A 441 -25.70 4.48 32.26
N MET A 442 -25.60 3.91 31.04
CA MET A 442 -25.53 4.65 29.76
C MET A 442 -24.51 5.82 29.82
N ALA A 443 -23.41 5.57 30.51
CA ALA A 443 -22.35 6.55 30.74
C ALA A 443 -21.28 6.56 29.65
N LEU A 444 -21.33 5.64 28.70
CA LEU A 444 -20.35 5.54 27.62
C LEU A 444 -20.95 6.01 26.30
N SER A 445 -20.12 6.65 25.49
CA SER A 445 -20.48 7.05 24.13
C SER A 445 -19.25 6.96 23.20
N LEU A 446 -19.49 6.73 21.92
CA LEU A 446 -18.49 6.90 20.87
C LEU A 446 -18.70 8.27 20.23
N GLY A 447 -17.65 9.06 20.14
CA GLY A 447 -17.70 10.39 19.53
C GLY A 447 -16.47 10.68 18.71
N SER A 448 -16.61 11.46 17.64
CA SER A 448 -15.48 11.98 16.87
C SER A 448 -14.68 12.97 17.71
N GLY A 449 -13.38 12.76 17.84
CA GLY A 449 -12.50 13.62 18.62
C GLY A 449 -12.01 14.84 17.85
N VAL A 450 -12.66 15.98 18.07
CA VAL A 450 -11.96 17.27 18.02
C VAL A 450 -11.92 17.75 19.46
N GLY A 451 -10.75 18.20 19.92
CA GLY A 451 -10.37 18.44 21.31
C GLY A 451 -11.49 18.96 22.22
N TRP A 452 -11.59 18.36 23.40
CA TRP A 452 -12.41 18.87 24.47
C TRP A 452 -11.81 20.20 24.98
N GLU A 453 -12.42 21.33 24.60
CA GLU A 453 -12.38 22.53 25.40
C GLU A 453 -13.59 22.50 26.33
N PRO A 454 -13.44 22.72 27.64
CA PRO A 454 -14.57 22.83 28.53
C PRO A 454 -15.36 24.06 28.09
N ASP A 455 -16.58 23.83 27.58
CA ASP A 455 -17.53 24.89 27.25
C ASP A 455 -17.98 25.59 28.53
N THR A 456 -17.35 26.70 28.87
CA THR A 456 -17.71 27.58 29.97
C THR A 456 -18.77 28.63 29.58
N THR A 457 -19.41 28.49 28.40
CA THR A 457 -20.44 29.40 27.94
C THR A 457 -21.72 28.69 27.53
N ARG A 458 -22.48 28.16 28.48
CA ARG A 458 -23.93 28.04 28.33
C ARG A 458 -24.61 29.23 28.96
N SER A 459 -24.89 30.23 28.15
CA SER A 459 -25.94 31.20 28.42
C SER A 459 -26.88 31.21 27.20
N SER A 460 -28.04 30.66 27.47
CA SER A 460 -29.40 30.93 26.98
C SER A 460 -29.66 31.59 25.62
N LEU A 461 -30.73 31.02 24.98
CA LEU A 461 -31.71 31.62 24.04
C LEU A 461 -31.34 31.42 22.55
N ALA A 462 -32.19 30.95 21.70
CA ALA A 462 -33.62 30.86 21.54
C ALA A 462 -33.91 30.16 20.20
N ILE A 463 -34.98 29.48 20.15
CA ILE A 463 -35.63 28.82 19.03
C ILE A 463 -35.96 29.83 17.92
N SER A 464 -35.64 29.50 16.66
CA SER A 464 -36.43 29.95 15.52
C SER A 464 -36.39 28.90 14.42
N ALA A 465 -37.56 28.31 14.25
CA ALA A 465 -37.87 27.47 13.11
C ALA A 465 -38.22 28.33 11.89
N SER A 466 -37.69 28.00 10.71
CA SER A 466 -38.41 28.25 9.47
C SER A 466 -37.94 27.26 8.42
N GLN A 467 -38.90 26.53 7.91
CA GLN A 467 -38.88 25.58 6.81
C GLN A 467 -38.96 26.28 5.44
N PRO A 468 -39.00 25.54 4.36
CA PRO A 468 -38.16 25.74 3.16
C PRO A 468 -38.97 26.26 1.99
N THR A 469 -38.31 26.83 1.01
CA THR A 469 -38.96 27.04 -0.30
C THR A 469 -37.96 26.86 -1.46
N GLY A 470 -38.35 25.98 -2.35
CA GLY A 470 -38.32 26.26 -3.78
C GLY A 470 -37.17 25.75 -4.58
N LEU A 471 -37.44 24.66 -5.28
CA LEU A 471 -36.80 24.24 -6.54
C LEU A 471 -36.49 25.41 -7.49
N LEU A 472 -35.32 25.36 -8.13
CA LEU A 472 -35.20 25.65 -9.54
C LEU A 472 -33.98 24.88 -10.12
N LEU A 473 -34.31 23.99 -11.05
CA LEU A 473 -33.40 23.35 -11.96
C LEU A 473 -32.84 24.37 -12.94
N SER A 474 -31.53 24.46 -13.07
CA SER A 474 -30.91 24.89 -14.30
C SER A 474 -29.72 23.99 -14.63
N SER A 475 -29.91 23.32 -15.75
CA SER A 475 -28.90 22.56 -16.47
C SER A 475 -27.76 23.47 -16.91
N SER A 476 -26.51 23.18 -16.54
CA SER A 476 -25.36 23.23 -17.44
C SER A 476 -24.06 23.01 -16.67
N ALA A 477 -23.12 22.40 -17.39
CA ALA A 477 -21.73 22.15 -17.00
C ALA A 477 -21.46 20.88 -16.20
N ARG A 478 -21.33 19.80 -16.95
CA ARG A 478 -20.48 18.67 -16.60
C ARG A 478 -19.04 19.17 -16.46
N GLU A 479 -18.64 19.54 -15.27
CA GLU A 479 -17.23 19.53 -14.92
C GLU A 479 -16.83 18.09 -14.60
N GLN A 480 -16.31 17.42 -15.62
CA GLN A 480 -15.45 16.26 -15.45
C GLN A 480 -14.22 16.74 -14.65
N ARG A 481 -14.22 16.52 -13.35
CA ARG A 481 -12.97 16.51 -12.60
C ARG A 481 -12.14 15.35 -13.13
N GLN A 482 -11.26 15.67 -14.07
CA GLN A 482 -10.18 14.80 -14.49
C GLN A 482 -9.32 14.50 -13.28
N LEU A 483 -9.20 13.22 -12.93
CA LEU A 483 -8.11 12.73 -12.12
C LEU A 483 -6.79 13.16 -12.79
N PRO A 484 -5.76 13.61 -12.06
CA PRO A 484 -4.51 14.07 -12.66
C PRO A 484 -3.90 12.93 -13.48
N GLY A 485 -3.78 13.18 -14.74
CA GLY A 485 -2.98 12.62 -15.80
C GLY A 485 -2.63 11.12 -15.78
N ALA A 486 -3.49 10.28 -16.37
CA ALA A 486 -2.99 9.07 -16.99
C ALA A 486 -2.21 9.46 -18.26
N ILE A 487 -0.90 9.31 -18.27
CA ILE A 487 -0.12 9.45 -19.50
C ILE A 487 -0.45 8.26 -20.38
N ARG A 488 -0.95 8.54 -21.59
CA ARG A 488 -1.15 7.55 -22.63
C ARG A 488 0.16 6.82 -22.90
N GLN A 489 0.07 5.53 -23.23
CA GLN A 489 1.13 4.75 -23.83
C GLN A 489 1.95 5.61 -24.78
N LEU A 490 3.24 5.74 -24.51
CA LEU A 490 4.18 6.23 -25.50
C LEU A 490 4.25 5.16 -26.58
N PRO A 491 3.88 5.44 -27.86
CA PRO A 491 4.23 4.56 -28.96
C PRO A 491 5.75 4.50 -29.00
N GLY A 492 6.31 3.31 -29.20
CA GLY A 492 7.74 3.07 -29.28
C GLY A 492 8.41 4.14 -30.12
N ALA A 493 9.08 5.07 -29.48
CA ALA A 493 9.83 6.12 -30.15
C ALA A 493 11.17 5.54 -30.56
N THR A 494 11.23 4.93 -31.73
CA THR A 494 12.45 4.87 -32.53
C THR A 494 12.85 6.31 -32.87
N ARG A 495 13.49 7.01 -31.96
CA ARG A 495 14.25 8.20 -32.30
C ARG A 495 15.55 7.75 -32.89
N GLN A 496 15.64 7.79 -34.23
CA GLN A 496 16.90 7.91 -34.93
C GLN A 496 17.65 9.15 -34.43
N LEU A 497 18.80 8.94 -33.82
CA LEU A 497 19.77 9.99 -33.57
C LEU A 497 20.31 10.48 -34.93
N PRO A 498 20.39 11.77 -35.19
CA PRO A 498 21.01 12.29 -36.41
C PRO A 498 22.53 12.26 -36.27
N GLY A 499 23.21 11.65 -37.22
CA GLY A 499 24.55 11.93 -37.61
C GLY A 499 25.67 11.01 -37.13
N GLU A 500 25.80 9.85 -37.71
CA GLU A 500 27.11 9.25 -37.93
C GLU A 500 27.32 9.01 -39.43
N THR A 501 28.23 9.80 -40.00
CA THR A 501 28.76 9.66 -41.34
C THR A 501 29.55 8.36 -41.44
N ARG A 502 29.11 7.48 -42.33
CA ARG A 502 29.84 6.28 -42.76
C ARG A 502 31.10 6.73 -43.49
N GLN A 503 32.28 6.29 -43.04
CA GLN A 503 33.47 6.14 -43.84
C GLN A 503 33.62 4.67 -44.30
N PRO A 504 34.12 4.45 -45.53
CA PRO A 504 34.22 3.11 -46.14
C PRO A 504 35.46 2.32 -45.66
N PRO A 505 35.49 1.00 -45.85
CA PRO A 505 36.56 0.14 -45.36
C PRO A 505 37.79 0.18 -46.23
N GLY A 506 38.94 0.37 -45.61
CA GLY A 506 40.26 0.32 -46.26
C GLY A 506 41.30 -0.34 -45.37
N GLU A 507 41.80 -1.47 -45.89
CA GLU A 507 43.13 -2.06 -45.71
C GLU A 507 43.53 -2.78 -44.42
N THR A 508 43.62 -4.07 -44.58
CA THR A 508 44.43 -5.07 -43.87
C THR A 508 45.84 -4.60 -43.54
N ARG A 509 46.21 -4.66 -42.25
CA ARG A 509 47.60 -4.76 -41.83
C ARG A 509 47.79 -5.93 -40.85
N GLN A 510 48.73 -6.80 -41.28
CA GLN A 510 49.22 -7.99 -40.60
C GLN A 510 49.87 -7.70 -39.25
N LEU A 511 49.60 -8.54 -38.28
CA LEU A 511 50.29 -8.62 -37.00
C LEU A 511 51.60 -9.43 -37.15
N PRO A 512 52.68 -9.05 -36.45
CA PRO A 512 53.83 -9.94 -36.26
C PRO A 512 53.63 -10.80 -35.01
N GLY A 513 54.03 -12.06 -35.16
CA GLY A 513 53.94 -13.11 -34.15
C GLY A 513 54.96 -12.99 -33.01
N PRO A 514 54.87 -13.87 -31.99
CA PRO A 514 55.56 -13.75 -30.72
C PRO A 514 56.99 -14.27 -30.75
N GLY A 515 57.89 -13.56 -30.09
CA GLY A 515 59.24 -14.01 -29.80
C GLY A 515 59.49 -14.06 -28.30
N ARG A 516 59.66 -15.29 -27.81
CA ARG A 516 60.29 -15.76 -26.55
C ARG A 516 59.69 -15.34 -25.21
#